data_33038e74db42d924749fb9edb61395e1
#
_entry.id   33038e74db42d924749fb9edb61395e1
#
_cell.length_a   1.000
_cell.length_b   1.000
_cell.length_c   1.000
_cell.angle_alpha   90.00
_cell.angle_beta   90.00
_cell.angle_gamma   90.00
#
_symmetry.space_group_name_H-M   'P 1'
#
loop_
_entity.id
_entity.type
_entity.pdbx_description
1 polymer ?
#
loop_
_entity_poly.entity_id
_entity_poly.type
_entity_poly.pdbx_seq_one_letter_code
_entity_poly.pdbx_strand_id
1 'polypeptide(L)'
;DIRAIFCTRGGYGSLRIVEQLDYSIFQGSPKWLIGFSDITVFHSKLNTLGIESMHAPMPKSFRSTNPAALLRLKEFLFGKISSYRLPPHPFNREGIVQAELTGGNLTLLHCLRSSVLECKHQSSILFMEDVGENLYSIDRMLQSLKLTDKFSKLQGLIVGDFTEMKGLNFGKDAYEIIQEVFADYTYPICFGFPAGHAENNFPLIIGSTIEMEISATGTTIHFQND
;
A
#
# COMPACT_ATOMS: atom_id res chain seq x y z
N ASP A 1 4.30 15.00 23.94
CA ASP A 1 3.40 15.74 23.03
C ASP A 1 3.63 15.48 21.53
N ILE A 2 4.46 14.47 21.16
CA ILE A 2 4.68 14.08 19.76
C ILE A 2 3.44 13.34 19.26
N ARG A 3 2.88 13.80 18.12
CA ARG A 3 1.69 13.22 17.48
C ARG A 3 2.01 12.46 16.19
N ALA A 4 3.16 12.76 15.56
CA ALA A 4 3.57 12.16 14.30
C ALA A 4 5.07 11.94 14.24
N ILE A 5 5.49 10.87 13.62
CA ILE A 5 6.88 10.50 13.35
C ILE A 5 7.02 10.39 11.83
N PHE A 6 7.76 11.33 11.23
CA PHE A 6 8.11 11.26 9.82
C PHE A 6 9.41 10.49 9.63
N CYS A 7 9.34 9.39 8.90
CA CYS A 7 10.54 8.76 8.40
C CYS A 7 11.19 9.67 7.36
N THR A 8 12.48 10.01 7.53
CA THR A 8 13.16 10.97 6.65
C THR A 8 13.27 10.45 5.22
N ARG A 9 13.49 9.13 5.08
CA ARG A 9 13.64 8.40 3.82
C ARG A 9 13.38 6.91 4.03
N GLY A 10 13.09 6.19 2.95
CA GLY A 10 13.20 4.74 2.88
C GLY A 10 14.64 4.28 2.65
N GLY A 11 14.81 3.21 1.94
CA GLY A 11 16.11 2.62 1.57
C GLY A 11 16.21 1.17 1.96
N TYR A 12 16.95 0.84 3.01
CA TYR A 12 17.16 -0.51 3.49
C TYR A 12 17.43 -0.52 4.99
N GLY A 13 17.01 -1.59 5.67
CA GLY A 13 17.40 -1.86 7.04
C GLY A 13 16.28 -1.93 8.05
N SER A 14 15.05 -1.52 7.72
CA SER A 14 13.89 -1.60 8.63
C SER A 14 13.66 -3.02 9.14
N LEU A 15 13.83 -4.04 8.29
CA LEU A 15 13.77 -5.46 8.68
C LEU A 15 14.76 -5.84 9.79
N ARG A 16 15.90 -5.16 9.89
CA ARG A 16 16.95 -5.49 10.85
C ARG A 16 16.64 -5.00 12.26
N ILE A 17 15.78 -3.98 12.38
CA ILE A 17 15.55 -3.27 13.64
C ILE A 17 14.10 -3.37 14.12
N VAL A 18 13.15 -3.72 13.27
CA VAL A 18 11.71 -3.68 13.59
C VAL A 18 11.35 -4.43 14.87
N GLU A 19 11.90 -5.60 15.10
CA GLU A 19 11.65 -6.40 16.32
C GLU A 19 12.48 -5.95 17.54
N GLN A 20 13.41 -5.01 17.37
CA GLN A 20 14.23 -4.49 18.46
C GLN A 20 13.62 -3.23 19.11
N LEU A 21 12.55 -2.69 18.52
CA LEU A 21 11.91 -1.47 19.01
C LEU A 21 10.79 -1.79 20.00
N ASP A 22 10.65 -0.93 20.99
CA ASP A 22 9.52 -0.98 21.92
C ASP A 22 8.31 -0.25 21.35
N TYR A 23 7.24 -0.99 21.09
CA TYR A 23 5.98 -0.46 20.56
C TYR A 23 4.93 -0.17 21.64
N SER A 24 5.22 -0.38 22.91
CA SER A 24 4.27 -0.16 24.03
C SER A 24 3.75 1.26 24.07
N ILE A 25 4.60 2.24 23.72
CA ILE A 25 4.21 3.65 23.66
C ILE A 25 3.15 3.95 22.58
N PHE A 26 3.10 3.17 21.50
CA PHE A 26 2.08 3.33 20.47
C PHE A 26 0.72 2.80 20.94
N GLN A 27 0.69 1.74 21.75
CA GLN A 27 -0.55 1.18 22.31
C GLN A 27 -1.21 2.13 23.30
N GLY A 28 -0.41 2.80 24.14
CA GLY A 28 -0.92 3.74 25.14
C GLY A 28 -1.20 5.16 24.63
N SER A 29 -0.53 5.56 23.56
CA SER A 29 -0.67 6.89 22.94
C SER A 29 -0.35 6.80 21.46
N PRO A 30 -1.31 6.40 20.62
CA PRO A 30 -1.10 6.23 19.19
C PRO A 30 -0.52 7.49 18.54
N LYS A 31 0.42 7.28 17.62
CA LYS A 31 1.08 8.33 16.85
C LYS A 31 1.11 7.92 15.38
N TRP A 32 0.96 8.88 14.50
CA TRP A 32 1.18 8.63 13.08
C TRP A 32 2.64 8.25 12.83
N LEU A 33 2.88 7.07 12.28
CA LEU A 33 4.13 6.73 11.62
C LEU A 33 3.94 6.95 10.12
N ILE A 34 4.78 7.80 9.51
CA ILE A 34 4.60 8.30 8.15
C ILE A 34 5.82 7.95 7.31
N GLY A 35 5.58 7.30 6.17
CA GLY A 35 6.61 6.93 5.22
C GLY A 35 6.12 5.91 4.21
N PHE A 36 7.00 5.44 3.33
CA PHE A 36 6.72 4.42 2.31
C PHE A 36 7.99 3.64 1.98
N SER A 37 7.94 2.73 0.99
CA SER A 37 9.11 1.94 0.60
C SER A 37 9.54 1.00 1.74
N ASP A 38 10.80 1.02 2.19
CA ASP A 38 11.33 0.22 3.31
C ASP A 38 10.51 0.36 4.61
N ILE A 39 9.77 1.48 4.76
CA ILE A 39 8.89 1.73 5.91
C ILE A 39 7.66 0.81 5.92
N THR A 40 7.35 0.13 4.82
CA THR A 40 6.34 -0.92 4.76
C THR A 40 6.50 -1.95 5.89
N VAL A 41 7.73 -2.25 6.30
CA VAL A 41 8.02 -3.15 7.42
C VAL A 41 7.40 -2.67 8.72
N PHE A 42 7.49 -1.37 8.99
CA PHE A 42 6.87 -0.78 10.19
C PHE A 42 5.35 -0.66 10.06
N HIS A 43 4.84 -0.35 8.86
CA HIS A 43 3.39 -0.36 8.60
C HIS A 43 2.82 -1.76 8.89
N SER A 44 3.49 -2.80 8.43
CA SER A 44 3.10 -4.18 8.67
C SER A 44 3.12 -4.51 10.17
N LYS A 45 4.18 -4.14 10.89
CA LYS A 45 4.26 -4.30 12.35
C LYS A 45 3.13 -3.60 13.09
N LEU A 46 2.88 -2.33 12.79
CA LEU A 46 1.81 -1.55 13.44
C LEU A 46 0.43 -2.15 13.12
N ASN A 47 0.23 -2.60 11.89
CA ASN A 47 -1.00 -3.29 11.49
C ASN A 47 -1.24 -4.58 12.31
N THR A 48 -0.19 -5.38 12.61
CA THR A 48 -0.35 -6.54 13.48
C THR A 48 -0.76 -6.17 14.91
N LEU A 49 -0.46 -4.95 15.34
CA LEU A 49 -0.84 -4.41 16.66
C LEU A 49 -2.21 -3.69 16.63
N GLY A 50 -2.88 -3.61 15.49
CA GLY A 50 -4.13 -2.88 15.32
C GLY A 50 -3.96 -1.37 15.35
N ILE A 51 -2.80 -0.86 14.95
CA ILE A 51 -2.46 0.56 14.97
C ILE A 51 -2.34 1.06 13.53
N GLU A 52 -3.05 2.14 13.23
CA GLU A 52 -2.98 2.81 11.94
C GLU A 52 -1.65 3.51 11.71
N SER A 53 -1.23 3.55 10.44
CA SER A 53 -0.03 4.26 10.00
C SER A 53 -0.24 4.82 8.60
N MET A 54 0.64 5.67 8.11
CA MET A 54 0.40 6.39 6.87
C MET A 54 1.49 6.10 5.82
N HIS A 55 1.12 5.35 4.77
CA HIS A 55 1.92 5.28 3.55
C HIS A 55 1.83 6.63 2.85
N ALA A 56 2.91 7.40 2.84
CA ALA A 56 2.90 8.77 2.33
C ALA A 56 4.31 9.29 2.01
N PRO A 57 4.42 10.40 1.26
CA PRO A 57 5.71 11.04 0.96
C PRO A 57 6.54 11.32 2.21
N MET A 58 7.84 11.16 2.07
CA MET A 58 8.82 11.41 3.12
C MET A 58 9.57 12.73 2.87
N PRO A 59 10.16 13.39 3.88
CA PRO A 59 10.85 14.67 3.72
C PRO A 59 11.88 14.71 2.57
N LYS A 60 12.60 13.62 2.35
CA LYS A 60 13.55 13.52 1.24
C LYS A 60 12.90 13.71 -0.13
N SER A 61 11.67 13.27 -0.32
CA SER A 61 10.94 13.36 -1.59
C SER A 61 10.07 14.60 -1.74
N PHE A 62 9.87 15.42 -0.71
CA PHE A 62 8.91 16.53 -0.75
C PHE A 62 9.12 17.50 -1.92
N ARG A 63 10.36 17.72 -2.34
CA ARG A 63 10.67 18.63 -3.45
C ARG A 63 10.23 18.11 -4.83
N SER A 64 10.19 16.79 -4.98
CA SER A 64 9.78 16.12 -6.23
C SER A 64 8.34 15.58 -6.17
N THR A 65 7.70 15.64 -5.00
CA THR A 65 6.32 15.18 -4.84
C THR A 65 5.35 16.24 -5.34
N ASN A 66 4.30 15.79 -6.04
CA ASN A 66 3.20 16.66 -6.49
C ASN A 66 2.62 17.46 -5.31
N PRO A 67 2.49 18.79 -5.43
CA PRO A 67 1.93 19.63 -4.35
C PRO A 67 0.54 19.20 -3.89
N ALA A 68 -0.29 18.61 -4.76
CA ALA A 68 -1.60 18.08 -4.38
C ALA A 68 -1.47 16.88 -3.42
N ALA A 69 -0.49 16.00 -3.61
CA ALA A 69 -0.23 14.89 -2.69
C ALA A 69 0.26 15.38 -1.32
N LEU A 70 1.12 16.41 -1.30
CA LEU A 70 1.55 17.04 -0.04
C LEU A 70 0.41 17.77 0.67
N LEU A 71 -0.48 18.42 -0.09
CA LEU A 71 -1.68 19.04 0.48
C LEU A 71 -2.59 17.98 1.10
N ARG A 72 -2.80 16.86 0.40
CA ARG A 72 -3.59 15.74 0.91
C ARG A 72 -2.97 15.12 2.19
N LEU A 73 -1.64 14.99 2.23
CA LEU A 73 -0.93 14.54 3.44
C LEU A 73 -1.19 15.49 4.62
N LYS A 74 -1.10 16.80 4.36
CA LYS A 74 -1.44 17.80 5.38
C LYS A 74 -2.89 17.69 5.85
N GLU A 75 -3.83 17.55 4.93
CA GLU A 75 -5.26 17.38 5.26
C GLU A 75 -5.49 16.17 6.16
N PHE A 76 -4.90 15.01 5.84
CA PHE A 76 -5.02 13.79 6.64
C PHE A 76 -4.44 13.97 8.05
N LEU A 77 -3.28 14.61 8.17
CA LEU A 77 -2.65 14.89 9.46
C LEU A 77 -3.48 15.82 10.37
N PHE A 78 -4.32 16.65 9.78
CA PHE A 78 -5.22 17.56 10.51
C PHE A 78 -6.67 17.04 10.58
N GLY A 79 -6.88 15.76 10.33
CA GLY A 79 -8.20 15.11 10.47
C GLY A 79 -9.19 15.45 9.36
N LYS A 80 -8.73 16.05 8.25
CA LYS A 80 -9.57 16.30 7.06
C LYS A 80 -9.44 15.15 6.08
N ILE A 81 -9.83 13.97 6.51
CA ILE A 81 -9.77 12.76 5.67
C ILE A 81 -10.88 12.85 4.63
N SER A 82 -10.51 12.80 3.38
CA SER A 82 -11.41 12.90 2.24
C SER A 82 -11.26 11.69 1.32
N SER A 83 -12.27 11.50 0.46
CA SER A 83 -12.27 10.44 -0.53
C SER A 83 -11.29 10.70 -1.67
N TYR A 84 -10.89 9.64 -2.33
CA TYR A 84 -10.25 9.67 -3.64
C TYR A 84 -11.26 9.36 -4.74
N ARG A 85 -11.10 10.04 -5.87
CA ARG A 85 -11.81 9.73 -7.12
C ARG A 85 -10.79 9.57 -8.23
N LEU A 86 -10.80 8.41 -8.88
CA LEU A 86 -9.86 8.03 -9.92
C LEU A 86 -10.63 7.82 -11.23
N PRO A 87 -10.02 8.14 -12.38
CA PRO A 87 -10.59 7.79 -13.66
C PRO A 87 -10.69 6.27 -13.83
N PRO A 88 -11.49 5.77 -14.77
CA PRO A 88 -11.52 4.35 -15.08
C PRO A 88 -10.17 3.88 -15.62
N HIS A 89 -9.78 2.64 -15.28
CA HIS A 89 -8.60 1.97 -15.81
C HIS A 89 -9.01 0.69 -16.54
N PRO A 90 -8.39 0.35 -17.70
CA PRO A 90 -8.81 -0.83 -18.50
C PRO A 90 -8.72 -2.16 -17.75
N PHE A 91 -7.85 -2.28 -16.76
CA PHE A 91 -7.68 -3.47 -15.96
C PHE A 91 -8.51 -3.49 -14.66
N ASN A 92 -9.29 -2.43 -14.40
CA ASN A 92 -10.17 -2.42 -13.23
C ASN A 92 -11.16 -3.58 -13.27
N ARG A 93 -11.41 -4.17 -12.11
CA ARG A 93 -12.52 -5.09 -11.90
C ARG A 93 -13.56 -4.41 -11.04
N GLU A 94 -14.75 -4.23 -11.60
CA GLU A 94 -15.86 -3.54 -10.97
C GLU A 94 -16.37 -4.27 -9.71
N GLY A 95 -16.91 -3.51 -8.78
CA GLY A 95 -17.53 -4.00 -7.56
C GLY A 95 -17.43 -2.99 -6.42
N ILE A 96 -18.07 -3.33 -5.32
CA ILE A 96 -18.08 -2.53 -4.09
C ILE A 96 -17.56 -3.41 -2.96
N VAL A 97 -16.67 -2.87 -2.14
CA VAL A 97 -16.10 -3.58 -1.00
C VAL A 97 -15.77 -2.61 0.12
N GLN A 98 -15.99 -3.07 1.34
CA GLN A 98 -15.61 -2.38 2.57
C GLN A 98 -14.74 -3.30 3.42
N ALA A 99 -13.50 -2.91 3.69
CA ALA A 99 -12.55 -3.69 4.48
C ALA A 99 -11.38 -2.85 4.98
N GLU A 100 -10.59 -3.41 5.88
CA GLU A 100 -9.33 -2.81 6.35
C GLU A 100 -8.31 -2.74 5.20
N LEU A 101 -7.67 -1.59 5.03
CA LEU A 101 -6.59 -1.38 4.07
C LEU A 101 -5.26 -1.86 4.66
N THR A 102 -4.60 -2.77 3.97
CA THR A 102 -3.27 -3.27 4.33
C THR A 102 -2.32 -3.17 3.15
N GLY A 103 -1.02 -3.34 3.36
CA GLY A 103 -0.08 -3.42 2.25
C GLY A 103 1.04 -2.41 2.26
N GLY A 104 1.59 -2.12 1.07
CA GLY A 104 2.74 -1.25 0.82
C GLY A 104 3.62 -1.76 -0.32
N ASN A 105 4.94 -1.67 -0.17
CA ASN A 105 5.90 -2.12 -1.17
C ASN A 105 5.89 -3.66 -1.33
N LEU A 106 5.68 -4.16 -2.56
CA LEU A 106 5.52 -5.59 -2.85
C LEU A 106 6.76 -6.42 -2.45
N THR A 107 7.96 -5.93 -2.73
CA THR A 107 9.20 -6.61 -2.32
C THR A 107 9.23 -6.81 -0.80
N LEU A 108 8.86 -5.82 -0.01
CA LEU A 108 8.82 -5.92 1.45
C LEU A 108 7.67 -6.83 1.91
N LEU A 109 6.49 -6.75 1.31
CA LEU A 109 5.38 -7.67 1.60
C LEU A 109 5.79 -9.13 1.35
N HIS A 110 6.48 -9.39 0.24
CA HIS A 110 7.01 -10.71 -0.07
C HIS A 110 8.07 -11.16 0.94
N CYS A 111 8.96 -10.27 1.40
CA CYS A 111 9.95 -10.59 2.45
C CYS A 111 9.29 -10.94 3.79
N LEU A 112 8.17 -10.29 4.12
CA LEU A 112 7.47 -10.47 5.40
C LEU A 112 6.54 -11.68 5.42
N ARG A 113 6.26 -12.31 4.27
CA ARG A 113 5.31 -13.43 4.19
C ARG A 113 5.64 -14.55 5.18
N SER A 114 4.61 -15.05 5.82
CA SER A 114 4.70 -16.14 6.81
C SER A 114 5.56 -15.82 8.04
N SER A 115 5.93 -14.57 8.25
CA SER A 115 6.58 -14.09 9.46
C SER A 115 5.55 -13.54 10.46
N VAL A 116 5.98 -13.28 11.69
CA VAL A 116 5.16 -12.61 12.72
C VAL A 116 4.83 -11.15 12.39
N LEU A 117 5.49 -10.61 11.39
CA LEU A 117 5.31 -9.24 10.89
C LEU A 117 4.38 -9.17 9.68
N GLU A 118 3.88 -10.28 9.20
CA GLU A 118 3.02 -10.29 8.03
C GLU A 118 1.72 -9.55 8.32
N CYS A 119 1.37 -8.56 7.48
CA CYS A 119 0.11 -7.86 7.61
C CYS A 119 -1.08 -8.82 7.40
N LYS A 120 -2.23 -8.45 7.93
CA LYS A 120 -3.44 -9.26 7.82
C LYS A 120 -3.94 -9.26 6.38
N HIS A 121 -3.89 -10.42 5.71
CA HIS A 121 -4.47 -10.59 4.37
C HIS A 121 -5.92 -11.09 4.42
N GLN A 122 -6.38 -11.58 5.57
CA GLN A 122 -7.74 -12.10 5.69
C GLN A 122 -8.74 -10.96 5.80
N SER A 123 -9.71 -10.93 4.89
CA SER A 123 -10.80 -9.94 4.86
C SER A 123 -10.31 -8.50 4.74
N SER A 124 -9.20 -8.26 4.04
CA SER A 124 -8.63 -6.93 3.82
C SER A 124 -8.62 -6.53 2.35
N ILE A 125 -8.45 -5.23 2.09
CA ILE A 125 -8.06 -4.69 0.79
C ILE A 125 -6.54 -4.55 0.81
N LEU A 126 -5.85 -5.22 -0.11
CA LEU A 126 -4.40 -5.15 -0.22
C LEU A 126 -4.02 -3.97 -1.14
N PHE A 127 -3.16 -3.10 -0.67
CA PHE A 127 -2.45 -2.12 -1.50
C PHE A 127 -1.05 -2.63 -1.81
N MET A 128 -0.59 -2.49 -3.07
CA MET A 128 0.78 -2.81 -3.45
C MET A 128 1.34 -1.86 -4.50
N GLU A 129 2.62 -1.53 -4.36
CA GLU A 129 3.43 -0.73 -5.28
C GLU A 129 4.86 -1.27 -5.30
N ASP A 130 5.67 -0.94 -6.30
CA ASP A 130 7.11 -1.26 -6.27
C ASP A 130 7.94 -0.36 -7.18
N VAL A 131 9.29 -0.41 -7.02
CA VAL A 131 10.24 0.39 -7.79
C VAL A 131 11.51 -0.40 -8.14
N GLY A 132 11.97 -0.26 -9.38
CA GLY A 132 13.30 -0.70 -9.80
C GLY A 132 13.50 -2.21 -9.92
N GLU A 133 12.44 -2.99 -9.76
CA GLU A 133 12.47 -4.45 -9.84
C GLU A 133 12.50 -4.95 -11.29
N ASN A 134 13.00 -6.18 -11.48
CA ASN A 134 12.83 -6.85 -12.76
C ASN A 134 11.40 -7.40 -12.89
N LEU A 135 10.81 -7.34 -14.08
CA LEU A 135 9.46 -7.84 -14.32
C LEU A 135 9.30 -9.33 -13.96
N TYR A 136 10.31 -10.17 -14.23
CA TYR A 136 10.30 -11.56 -13.77
C TYR A 136 10.35 -11.70 -12.24
N SER A 137 10.92 -10.72 -11.52
CA SER A 137 10.92 -10.71 -10.05
C SER A 137 9.54 -10.36 -9.51
N ILE A 138 8.84 -9.40 -10.14
CA ILE A 138 7.43 -9.10 -9.83
C ILE A 138 6.57 -10.35 -10.00
N ASP A 139 6.66 -11.02 -11.15
CA ASP A 139 5.92 -12.27 -11.39
C ASP A 139 6.24 -13.32 -10.31
N ARG A 140 7.52 -13.56 -10.04
CA ARG A 140 7.95 -14.57 -9.06
C ARG A 140 7.45 -14.24 -7.64
N MET A 141 7.47 -12.98 -7.21
CA MET A 141 6.96 -12.57 -5.90
C MET A 141 5.46 -12.80 -5.80
N LEU A 142 4.70 -12.41 -6.81
CA LEU A 142 3.26 -12.60 -6.85
C LEU A 142 2.88 -14.10 -6.88
N GLN A 143 3.56 -14.91 -7.70
CA GLN A 143 3.35 -16.36 -7.71
C GLN A 143 3.68 -17.00 -6.34
N SER A 144 4.74 -16.56 -5.69
CA SER A 144 5.10 -17.03 -4.34
C SER A 144 4.01 -16.69 -3.31
N LEU A 145 3.44 -15.49 -3.37
CA LEU A 145 2.34 -15.08 -2.49
C LEU A 145 1.05 -15.87 -2.82
N LYS A 146 0.76 -16.11 -4.10
CA LYS A 146 -0.36 -16.95 -4.55
C LYS A 146 -0.22 -18.38 -4.04
N LEU A 147 0.94 -19.00 -4.19
CA LEU A 147 1.23 -20.37 -3.72
C LEU A 147 1.13 -20.51 -2.20
N THR A 148 1.36 -19.45 -1.44
CA THR A 148 1.22 -19.42 0.01
C THR A 148 -0.16 -18.94 0.47
N ASP A 149 -1.13 -18.92 -0.43
CA ASP A 149 -2.55 -18.60 -0.20
C ASP A 149 -2.79 -17.20 0.42
N LYS A 150 -1.98 -16.20 0.01
CA LYS A 150 -2.11 -14.84 0.56
C LYS A 150 -3.24 -14.04 -0.08
N PHE A 151 -3.73 -14.47 -1.24
CA PHE A 151 -4.71 -13.72 -2.04
C PHE A 151 -6.14 -14.23 -1.96
N SER A 152 -6.37 -15.50 -1.57
CA SER A 152 -7.70 -16.13 -1.63
C SER A 152 -8.74 -15.50 -0.71
N LYS A 153 -8.29 -14.86 0.37
CA LYS A 153 -9.16 -14.27 1.41
C LYS A 153 -9.19 -12.74 1.37
N LEU A 154 -8.57 -12.13 0.37
CA LEU A 154 -8.70 -10.69 0.15
C LEU A 154 -10.14 -10.33 -0.20
N GLN A 155 -10.54 -9.12 0.15
CA GLN A 155 -11.82 -8.53 -0.24
C GLN A 155 -11.65 -7.55 -1.41
N GLY A 156 -10.44 -7.08 -1.68
CA GLY A 156 -10.11 -6.18 -2.77
C GLY A 156 -8.62 -5.98 -2.94
N LEU A 157 -8.26 -5.36 -4.07
CA LEU A 157 -6.88 -5.01 -4.39
C LEU A 157 -6.80 -3.58 -4.91
N ILE A 158 -5.80 -2.83 -4.43
CA ILE A 158 -5.39 -1.54 -4.97
C ILE A 158 -3.97 -1.68 -5.52
N VAL A 159 -3.81 -1.45 -6.81
CA VAL A 159 -2.50 -1.46 -7.49
C VAL A 159 -2.04 -0.02 -7.67
N GLY A 160 -0.96 0.33 -6.97
CA GLY A 160 -0.28 1.61 -7.07
C GLY A 160 0.72 1.66 -8.22
N ASP A 161 1.71 2.52 -8.09
CA ASP A 161 2.74 2.69 -9.12
C ASP A 161 3.75 1.54 -9.11
N PHE A 162 4.10 1.07 -10.30
CA PHE A 162 5.23 0.16 -10.54
C PHE A 162 6.21 0.89 -11.45
N THR A 163 7.20 1.55 -10.84
CA THR A 163 8.09 2.48 -11.54
C THR A 163 9.49 1.92 -11.76
N GLU A 164 10.20 2.44 -12.76
CA GLU A 164 11.58 2.06 -13.07
C GLU A 164 11.80 0.55 -13.27
N MET A 165 10.77 -0.16 -13.76
CA MET A 165 10.84 -1.60 -13.97
C MET A 165 11.91 -1.97 -14.99
N LYS A 166 12.64 -3.06 -14.73
CA LYS A 166 13.72 -3.58 -15.57
C LYS A 166 13.27 -4.86 -16.28
N GLY A 167 14.06 -5.27 -17.30
CA GLY A 167 13.78 -6.50 -18.03
C GLY A 167 12.56 -6.37 -18.95
N LEU A 168 12.44 -5.25 -19.67
CA LEU A 168 11.32 -4.94 -20.58
C LEU A 168 11.12 -5.95 -21.71
N ASN A 169 12.11 -6.83 -21.95
CA ASN A 169 11.99 -7.96 -22.87
C ASN A 169 11.20 -9.16 -22.29
N PHE A 170 10.63 -9.04 -21.10
CA PHE A 170 9.78 -10.07 -20.48
C PHE A 170 8.46 -10.28 -21.26
N GLY A 171 8.08 -9.30 -22.09
CA GLY A 171 6.91 -9.37 -22.96
C GLY A 171 5.60 -8.94 -22.33
N LYS A 172 5.61 -8.52 -21.06
CA LYS A 172 4.48 -7.97 -20.31
C LYS A 172 4.99 -6.85 -19.41
N ASP A 173 4.16 -5.86 -19.15
CA ASP A 173 4.42 -4.88 -18.10
C ASP A 173 3.96 -5.38 -16.71
N ALA A 174 4.22 -4.59 -15.67
CA ALA A 174 3.87 -4.99 -14.30
C ALA A 174 2.36 -5.12 -14.09
N TYR A 175 1.56 -4.28 -14.72
CA TYR A 175 0.10 -4.34 -14.59
C TYR A 175 -0.50 -5.56 -15.29
N GLU A 176 0.03 -5.92 -16.46
CA GLU A 176 -0.36 -7.15 -17.18
C GLU A 176 -0.03 -8.40 -16.36
N ILE A 177 1.16 -8.44 -15.73
CA ILE A 177 1.55 -9.54 -14.83
C ILE A 177 0.58 -9.64 -13.65
N ILE A 178 0.27 -8.51 -13.00
CA ILE A 178 -0.67 -8.47 -11.88
C ILE A 178 -2.05 -8.92 -12.32
N GLN A 179 -2.56 -8.40 -13.44
CA GLN A 179 -3.86 -8.78 -13.98
C GLN A 179 -3.96 -10.31 -14.19
N GLU A 180 -2.92 -10.93 -14.76
CA GLU A 180 -2.87 -12.37 -15.00
C GLU A 180 -2.87 -13.17 -13.69
N VAL A 181 -2.04 -12.79 -12.71
CA VAL A 181 -1.97 -13.48 -11.42
C VAL A 181 -3.30 -13.43 -10.67
N PHE A 182 -4.03 -12.32 -10.80
CA PHE A 182 -5.30 -12.10 -10.13
C PHE A 182 -6.53 -12.48 -10.99
N ALA A 183 -6.37 -13.11 -12.14
CA ALA A 183 -7.46 -13.49 -13.04
C ALA A 183 -8.49 -14.45 -12.40
N ASP A 184 -8.03 -15.36 -11.53
CA ASP A 184 -8.87 -16.39 -10.91
C ASP A 184 -9.69 -15.86 -9.70
N TYR A 185 -9.42 -14.66 -9.23
CA TYR A 185 -10.14 -14.06 -8.10
C TYR A 185 -11.30 -13.19 -8.59
N THR A 186 -12.31 -12.99 -7.73
CA THR A 186 -13.56 -12.28 -8.11
C THR A 186 -13.75 -10.94 -7.41
N TYR A 187 -12.96 -10.62 -6.41
CA TYR A 187 -13.07 -9.36 -5.69
C TYR A 187 -12.66 -8.14 -6.56
N PRO A 188 -13.15 -6.93 -6.22
CA PRO A 188 -12.82 -5.71 -6.96
C PRO A 188 -11.32 -5.41 -6.97
N ILE A 189 -10.83 -4.89 -8.11
CA ILE A 189 -9.43 -4.49 -8.28
C ILE A 189 -9.36 -3.09 -8.89
N CYS A 190 -8.72 -2.17 -8.19
CA CYS A 190 -8.40 -0.82 -8.67
C CYS A 190 -6.96 -0.77 -9.15
N PHE A 191 -6.73 -0.45 -10.42
CA PHE A 191 -5.41 -0.18 -10.98
C PHE A 191 -5.15 1.33 -11.10
N GLY A 192 -3.87 1.70 -11.03
CA GLY A 192 -3.42 3.07 -11.26
C GLY A 192 -3.74 4.02 -10.09
N PHE A 193 -3.84 3.51 -8.86
CA PHE A 193 -3.88 4.42 -7.71
C PHE A 193 -2.55 5.17 -7.62
N PRO A 194 -2.56 6.52 -7.58
CA PRO A 194 -1.34 7.31 -7.66
C PRO A 194 -0.58 7.32 -6.31
N ALA A 195 -0.01 6.19 -5.92
CA ALA A 195 0.85 6.05 -4.76
C ALA A 195 1.98 5.05 -5.02
N GLY A 196 3.18 5.40 -4.59
CA GLY A 196 4.40 4.65 -4.80
C GLY A 196 5.61 5.56 -4.95
N HIS A 197 6.50 5.23 -5.87
CA HIS A 197 7.76 5.96 -6.08
C HIS A 197 7.70 7.00 -7.21
N ALA A 198 6.51 7.32 -7.71
CA ALA A 198 6.28 8.42 -8.64
C ALA A 198 6.09 9.77 -7.93
N GLU A 199 5.99 10.85 -8.70
CA GLU A 199 5.71 12.18 -8.16
C GLU A 199 4.34 12.26 -7.46
N ASN A 200 3.37 11.47 -7.92
CA ASN A 200 1.99 11.42 -7.42
C ASN A 200 1.86 10.42 -6.26
N ASN A 201 2.63 10.53 -5.23
CA ASN A 201 2.53 9.64 -4.07
C ASN A 201 1.48 10.15 -3.07
N PHE A 202 0.20 9.87 -3.35
CA PHE A 202 -0.90 10.25 -2.46
C PHE A 202 -0.96 9.37 -1.21
N PRO A 203 -1.26 9.94 -0.03
CA PRO A 203 -1.25 9.19 1.23
C PRO A 203 -2.38 8.16 1.31
N LEU A 204 -2.06 7.02 1.92
CA LEU A 204 -3.02 5.98 2.30
C LEU A 204 -2.86 5.67 3.80
N ILE A 205 -3.97 5.50 4.50
CA ILE A 205 -3.96 5.11 5.91
C ILE A 205 -4.02 3.58 5.98
N ILE A 206 -2.91 2.97 6.28
CA ILE A 206 -2.79 1.52 6.48
C ILE A 206 -3.35 1.17 7.85
N GLY A 207 -4.26 0.19 7.89
CA GLY A 207 -5.00 -0.21 9.09
C GLY A 207 -6.40 0.41 9.19
N SER A 208 -6.72 1.44 8.38
CA SER A 208 -8.06 2.02 8.38
C SER A 208 -9.05 1.19 7.57
N THR A 209 -10.32 1.24 7.95
CA THR A 209 -11.41 0.71 7.12
C THR A 209 -11.70 1.67 5.98
N ILE A 210 -11.71 1.16 4.76
CA ILE A 210 -12.11 1.91 3.56
C ILE A 210 -13.28 1.25 2.85
N GLU A 211 -14.09 2.06 2.19
CA GLU A 211 -15.04 1.61 1.17
C GLU A 211 -14.48 1.94 -0.21
N MET A 212 -14.38 0.95 -1.07
CA MET A 212 -13.93 1.09 -2.45
C MET A 212 -15.03 0.68 -3.41
N GLU A 213 -15.48 1.63 -4.22
CA GLU A 213 -16.45 1.41 -5.29
C GLU A 213 -15.76 1.59 -6.65
N ILE A 214 -15.82 0.57 -7.49
CA ILE A 214 -15.25 0.56 -8.83
C ILE A 214 -16.38 0.34 -9.84
N SER A 215 -16.50 1.25 -10.79
CA SER A 215 -17.50 1.22 -11.86
C SER A 215 -16.88 1.56 -13.22
N ALA A 216 -17.66 1.45 -14.27
CA ALA A 216 -17.24 1.85 -15.62
C ALA A 216 -16.81 3.33 -15.73
N THR A 217 -17.23 4.18 -14.79
CA THR A 217 -16.90 5.63 -14.79
C THR A 217 -15.68 5.98 -13.92
N GLY A 218 -15.15 5.03 -13.15
CA GLY A 218 -13.98 5.23 -12.32
C GLY A 218 -14.06 4.55 -10.96
N THR A 219 -13.14 4.90 -10.09
CA THR A 219 -13.04 4.34 -8.74
C THR A 219 -13.20 5.45 -7.69
N THR A 220 -14.00 5.18 -6.66
CA THR A 220 -14.08 6.02 -5.47
C THR A 220 -13.60 5.23 -4.26
N ILE A 221 -12.75 5.86 -3.43
CA ILE A 221 -12.26 5.27 -2.17
C ILE A 221 -12.61 6.24 -1.04
N HIS A 222 -13.40 5.78 -0.09
CA HIS A 222 -13.77 6.51 1.12
C HIS A 222 -13.11 5.90 2.35
N PHE A 223 -12.42 6.72 3.14
CA PHE A 223 -11.95 6.32 4.46
C PHE A 223 -13.09 6.49 5.45
N GLN A 224 -13.33 5.48 6.26
CA GLN A 224 -14.29 5.61 7.36
C GLN A 224 -13.57 6.26 8.55
N ASN A 225 -14.13 7.35 9.05
CA ASN A 225 -13.70 7.95 10.32
C ASN A 225 -14.44 7.22 11.43
N ASP A 226 -13.70 6.57 12.32
CA ASP A 226 -14.21 6.12 13.61
C ASP A 226 -14.44 7.31 14.56
#